data_1b7f378d32360b02b04ad97dc6c78960
#
_entry.id   1b7f378d32360b02b04ad97dc6c78960
#
_cell.length_a   1.000
_cell.length_b   1.000
_cell.length_c   1.000
_cell.angle_alpha   90.00
_cell.angle_beta   90.00
_cell.angle_gamma   90.00
#
_symmetry.space_group_name_H-M   'P 1'
#
loop_
_entity.id
_entity.type
_entity.pdbx_description
1 polymer ?
#
loop_
_entity_poly.entity_id
_entity_poly.type
_entity_poly.pdbx_seq_one_letter_code
_entity_poly.pdbx_strand_id
1 'polypeptide(L)'
;DLHVRSRRQRQMCIRDSFSYILCAVCPVKTGKTELGYFSGDNEFHCAASQTVAAPELGFLFPTFDNRSANIYNALFYSRKEGELHQEFIDAVFHTDLPMSAAEQREAFEAALSESLGSACSLEIMQAIHGQLAAMIEAHRETKDLEPLTVSPCEVSKIILDCGASEEQAEAFQTACGERFGVGAVLNPANLIDAKKVELKTEKVSLSIDPEYSHLVEAKVIDGQKVLIVPVEDHLEFNGVAVNVNRDKE
;
A
#
# COMPACT_ATOMS: atom_id res chain seq x y z
N ASP A 1 6.39 36.77 -28.59
CA ASP A 1 6.86 36.12 -27.33
C ASP A 1 6.25 34.75 -27.05
N LEU A 2 4.96 34.51 -27.36
CA LEU A 2 4.30 33.21 -27.20
C LEU A 2 4.86 32.13 -28.15
N HIS A 3 5.25 32.49 -29.37
CA HIS A 3 5.84 31.56 -30.33
C HIS A 3 7.25 31.09 -29.96
N VAL A 4 8.02 31.93 -29.29
CA VAL A 4 9.38 31.60 -28.82
C VAL A 4 9.37 30.65 -27.64
N ARG A 5 8.40 30.83 -26.71
CA ARG A 5 8.16 29.88 -25.59
C ARG A 5 7.70 28.52 -26.08
N SER A 6 6.80 28.45 -27.06
CA SER A 6 6.34 27.19 -27.64
C SER A 6 7.48 26.41 -28.33
N ARG A 7 8.39 27.08 -29.03
CA ARG A 7 9.56 26.42 -29.65
C ARG A 7 10.57 25.90 -28.62
N ARG A 8 10.84 26.66 -27.54
CA ARG A 8 11.72 26.19 -26.46
C ARG A 8 11.10 25.03 -25.70
N GLN A 9 9.82 25.04 -25.46
CA GLN A 9 9.09 23.94 -24.82
C GLN A 9 9.10 22.68 -25.69
N ARG A 10 8.92 22.79 -27.01
CA ARG A 10 9.06 21.66 -27.95
C ARG A 10 10.50 21.15 -28.06
N GLN A 11 11.50 22.01 -28.00
CA GLN A 11 12.89 21.58 -27.99
C GLN A 11 13.30 20.91 -26.67
N MET A 12 12.73 21.32 -25.52
CA MET A 12 12.89 20.59 -24.26
C MET A 12 12.27 19.19 -24.34
N CYS A 13 11.05 19.05 -24.85
CA CYS A 13 10.40 17.74 -25.01
C CYS A 13 11.14 16.80 -25.98
N ILE A 14 11.87 17.31 -26.95
CA ILE A 14 12.67 16.49 -27.90
C ILE A 14 14.05 16.12 -27.30
N ARG A 15 14.58 16.91 -26.37
CA ARG A 15 15.85 16.62 -25.69
C ARG A 15 15.71 15.66 -24.51
N ASP A 16 14.51 15.51 -23.95
CA ASP A 16 14.22 14.62 -22.83
C ASP A 16 13.66 13.27 -23.31
N SER A 17 14.28 12.70 -24.35
CA SER A 17 14.01 11.33 -24.76
C SER A 17 14.76 10.38 -23.84
N PHE A 18 14.02 9.62 -23.02
CA PHE A 18 14.60 8.59 -22.17
C PHE A 18 14.51 7.23 -22.88
N SER A 19 15.61 6.51 -22.91
CA SER A 19 15.60 5.11 -23.33
C SER A 19 15.17 4.24 -22.18
N TYR A 20 14.22 3.33 -22.41
CA TYR A 20 13.74 2.40 -21.40
C TYR A 20 13.46 1.03 -22.02
N ILE A 21 13.42 0.02 -21.18
CA ILE A 21 12.99 -1.34 -21.49
C ILE A 21 11.72 -1.61 -20.74
N LEU A 22 10.63 -1.88 -21.46
CA LEU A 22 9.38 -2.37 -20.89
C LEU A 22 9.23 -3.84 -21.28
N CYS A 23 9.29 -4.72 -20.30
CA CYS A 23 9.03 -6.14 -20.48
C CYS A 23 7.65 -6.49 -19.88
N ALA A 24 6.85 -7.24 -20.63
CA ALA A 24 5.58 -7.77 -20.17
C ALA A 24 5.47 -9.24 -20.57
N VAL A 25 5.31 -10.11 -19.58
CA VAL A 25 5.07 -11.55 -19.77
C VAL A 25 3.58 -11.81 -19.72
N CYS A 26 3.04 -12.19 -20.85
CA CYS A 26 1.62 -12.38 -21.04
C CYS A 26 1.30 -13.84 -21.36
N PRO A 27 0.37 -14.49 -20.64
CA PRO A 27 -0.05 -15.82 -20.97
C PRO A 27 -0.83 -15.83 -22.31
N VAL A 28 -0.64 -16.88 -23.07
CA VAL A 28 -1.41 -17.11 -24.30
C VAL A 28 -2.57 -18.07 -23.97
N LYS A 29 -3.78 -17.59 -24.21
CA LYS A 29 -5.00 -18.39 -24.04
C LYS A 29 -5.41 -18.97 -25.38
N THR A 30 -5.65 -20.28 -25.42
CA THR A 30 -6.24 -20.95 -26.55
C THR A 30 -7.76 -20.81 -26.47
N GLY A 31 -8.34 -20.12 -27.41
CA GLY A 31 -9.79 -19.94 -27.54
C GLY A 31 -10.48 -21.16 -28.12
N LYS A 32 -11.77 -21.02 -28.42
CA LYS A 32 -12.55 -22.05 -29.11
C LYS A 32 -12.02 -22.23 -30.52
N THR A 33 -12.16 -23.44 -31.02
CA THR A 33 -11.88 -23.73 -32.44
C THR A 33 -12.89 -22.99 -33.31
N GLU A 34 -12.38 -22.15 -34.18
CA GLU A 34 -13.18 -21.35 -35.12
C GLU A 34 -12.72 -21.62 -36.56
N LEU A 35 -13.61 -21.41 -37.51
CA LEU A 35 -13.28 -21.55 -38.91
C LEU A 35 -12.53 -20.29 -39.38
N GLY A 36 -11.25 -20.44 -39.65
CA GLY A 36 -10.36 -19.37 -40.10
C GLY A 36 -9.97 -19.57 -41.57
N TYR A 37 -9.81 -18.49 -42.31
CA TYR A 37 -9.25 -18.50 -43.65
C TYR A 37 -7.72 -18.38 -43.57
N PHE A 38 -7.02 -19.31 -44.24
CA PHE A 38 -5.56 -19.34 -44.33
C PHE A 38 -5.10 -18.95 -45.73
N SER A 39 -4.49 -17.79 -45.84
CA SER A 39 -4.06 -17.25 -47.12
C SER A 39 -2.91 -18.02 -47.78
N GLY A 40 -2.19 -18.85 -47.03
CA GLY A 40 -1.06 -19.65 -47.53
C GLY A 40 -1.47 -20.78 -48.46
N ASP A 41 -2.59 -21.41 -48.17
CA ASP A 41 -3.17 -22.52 -48.95
C ASP A 41 -4.51 -22.15 -49.58
N ASN A 42 -5.00 -20.94 -49.32
CA ASN A 42 -6.27 -20.42 -49.85
C ASN A 42 -7.51 -21.25 -49.45
N GLU A 43 -7.47 -21.83 -48.24
CA GLU A 43 -8.50 -22.70 -47.69
C GLU A 43 -8.99 -22.26 -46.33
N PHE A 44 -10.16 -22.77 -45.90
CA PHE A 44 -10.71 -22.58 -44.60
C PHE A 44 -10.38 -23.81 -43.73
N HIS A 45 -9.73 -23.58 -42.60
CA HIS A 45 -9.43 -24.63 -41.61
C HIS A 45 -10.02 -24.30 -40.24
N CYS A 46 -10.39 -25.34 -39.51
CA CYS A 46 -10.72 -25.19 -38.12
C CYS A 46 -9.42 -25.07 -37.30
N ALA A 47 -9.18 -23.90 -36.78
CA ALA A 47 -8.05 -23.61 -35.93
C ALA A 47 -8.51 -22.98 -34.60
N ALA A 48 -7.81 -23.31 -33.53
CA ALA A 48 -8.05 -22.64 -32.27
C ALA A 48 -7.42 -21.25 -32.32
N SER A 49 -8.20 -20.23 -32.01
CA SER A 49 -7.67 -18.86 -31.88
C SER A 49 -6.77 -18.78 -30.67
N GLN A 50 -5.59 -18.17 -30.86
CA GLN A 50 -4.71 -17.85 -29.74
C GLN A 50 -4.81 -16.36 -29.43
N THR A 51 -5.13 -16.03 -28.19
CA THR A 51 -5.24 -14.65 -27.71
C THR A 51 -4.25 -14.38 -26.59
N VAL A 52 -3.55 -13.26 -26.66
CA VAL A 52 -2.66 -12.81 -25.60
C VAL A 52 -3.52 -12.22 -24.50
N ALA A 53 -3.38 -12.74 -23.28
CA ALA A 53 -4.07 -12.22 -22.10
C ALA A 53 -3.32 -11.02 -21.50
N ALA A 54 -3.91 -10.40 -20.50
CA ALA A 54 -3.25 -9.32 -19.75
C ALA A 54 -1.95 -9.83 -19.09
N PRO A 55 -0.93 -8.96 -18.93
CA PRO A 55 0.34 -9.33 -18.31
C PRO A 55 0.16 -9.95 -16.93
N GLU A 56 0.90 -11.00 -16.63
CA GLU A 56 1.00 -11.58 -15.29
C GLU A 56 2.17 -11.01 -14.51
N LEU A 57 3.26 -10.74 -15.20
CA LEU A 57 4.44 -10.10 -14.62
C LEU A 57 5.16 -9.27 -15.67
N GLY A 58 6.07 -8.41 -15.22
CA GLY A 58 6.86 -7.57 -16.10
C GLY A 58 7.74 -6.61 -15.35
N PHE A 59 8.52 -5.84 -16.07
CA PHE A 59 9.34 -4.79 -15.47
C PHE A 59 9.53 -3.61 -16.42
N LEU A 60 9.82 -2.47 -15.81
CA LEU A 60 10.27 -1.25 -16.48
C LEU A 60 11.65 -0.88 -15.95
N PHE A 61 12.63 -0.69 -16.83
CA PHE A 61 13.97 -0.23 -16.49
C PHE A 61 14.44 0.82 -17.50
N PRO A 62 15.00 1.93 -17.04
CA PRO A 62 15.03 2.42 -15.66
C PRO A 62 13.63 2.86 -15.18
N THR A 63 13.48 3.08 -13.87
CA THR A 63 12.27 3.71 -13.32
C THR A 63 12.26 5.20 -13.64
N PHE A 64 11.09 5.80 -13.57
CA PHE A 64 10.92 7.25 -13.72
C PHE A 64 10.42 7.83 -12.42
N ASP A 65 11.32 8.53 -11.72
CA ASP A 65 11.00 9.24 -10.49
C ASP A 65 10.91 10.74 -10.79
N ASN A 66 9.82 11.37 -10.43
CA ASN A 66 9.64 12.81 -10.54
C ASN A 66 10.12 13.44 -11.88
N ARG A 67 9.80 12.80 -13.02
CA ARG A 67 10.16 13.19 -14.38
C ARG A 67 11.63 13.01 -14.75
N SER A 68 12.40 12.27 -13.98
CA SER A 68 13.77 11.87 -14.33
C SER A 68 13.88 10.35 -14.37
N ALA A 69 14.81 9.84 -15.20
CA ALA A 69 15.10 8.42 -15.25
C ALA A 69 16.02 8.05 -14.08
N ASN A 70 15.57 7.11 -13.25
CA ASN A 70 16.38 6.55 -12.17
C ASN A 70 17.05 5.26 -12.65
N ILE A 71 18.29 5.37 -13.10
CA ILE A 71 19.07 4.26 -13.66
C ILE A 71 19.51 3.21 -12.61
N TYR A 72 19.27 3.46 -11.34
CA TYR A 72 19.64 2.56 -10.26
C TYR A 72 18.49 1.63 -9.86
N ASN A 73 17.27 1.91 -10.32
CA ASN A 73 16.08 1.17 -9.94
C ASN A 73 15.33 0.61 -11.14
N ALA A 74 14.74 -0.57 -10.96
CA ALA A 74 13.75 -1.15 -11.86
C ALA A 74 12.40 -1.21 -11.17
N LEU A 75 11.33 -0.94 -11.91
CA LEU A 75 9.97 -1.17 -11.44
C LEU A 75 9.55 -2.58 -11.85
N PHE A 76 9.30 -3.44 -10.88
CA PHE A 76 8.76 -4.77 -11.10
C PHE A 76 7.23 -4.75 -10.93
N TYR A 77 6.54 -5.46 -11.79
CA TYR A 77 5.09 -5.64 -11.76
C TYR A 77 4.76 -7.13 -11.64
N SER A 78 3.95 -7.48 -10.66
CA SER A 78 3.25 -8.76 -10.57
C SER A 78 1.75 -8.49 -10.47
N ARG A 79 0.94 -9.29 -11.19
CA ARG A 79 -0.52 -9.16 -11.19
C ARG A 79 -1.14 -9.53 -9.85
N LYS A 80 -0.52 -10.46 -9.15
CA LYS A 80 -0.94 -10.92 -7.83
C LYS A 80 0.13 -10.59 -6.82
N GLU A 81 -0.21 -9.89 -5.77
CA GLU A 81 0.73 -9.45 -4.73
C GLU A 81 1.47 -10.61 -4.05
N GLY A 82 0.84 -11.79 -3.92
CA GLY A 82 1.45 -12.97 -3.30
C GLY A 82 2.26 -13.87 -4.25
N GLU A 83 2.24 -13.64 -5.57
CA GLU A 83 2.99 -14.41 -6.56
C GLU A 83 4.17 -13.59 -7.06
N LEU A 84 5.33 -13.73 -6.39
CA LEU A 84 6.51 -12.91 -6.71
C LEU A 84 7.34 -13.46 -7.87
N HIS A 85 7.05 -14.66 -8.37
CA HIS A 85 7.77 -15.29 -9.48
C HIS A 85 9.30 -15.26 -9.29
N GLN A 86 9.80 -15.78 -8.16
CA GLN A 86 11.21 -15.71 -7.76
C GLN A 86 12.15 -16.19 -8.87
N GLU A 87 11.80 -17.24 -9.60
CA GLU A 87 12.59 -17.75 -10.72
C GLU A 87 12.84 -16.69 -11.82
N PHE A 88 11.82 -15.85 -12.08
CA PHE A 88 11.96 -14.76 -13.04
C PHE A 88 12.88 -13.65 -12.51
N ILE A 89 12.74 -13.32 -11.21
CA ILE A 89 13.56 -12.31 -10.56
C ILE A 89 15.03 -12.75 -10.56
N ASP A 90 15.30 -13.99 -10.20
CA ASP A 90 16.65 -14.55 -10.19
C ASP A 90 17.26 -14.56 -11.60
N ALA A 91 16.46 -14.90 -12.62
CA ALA A 91 16.92 -14.94 -14.00
C ALA A 91 17.20 -13.55 -14.60
N VAL A 92 16.45 -12.52 -14.20
CA VAL A 92 16.53 -11.18 -14.81
C VAL A 92 17.37 -10.22 -13.98
N PHE A 93 17.20 -10.23 -12.66
CA PHE A 93 17.79 -9.25 -11.76
C PHE A 93 18.91 -9.80 -10.89
N HIS A 94 19.00 -11.12 -10.72
CA HIS A 94 20.01 -11.78 -9.87
C HIS A 94 20.04 -11.23 -8.44
N THR A 95 18.89 -10.98 -7.86
CA THR A 95 18.73 -10.39 -6.53
C THR A 95 17.49 -10.94 -5.83
N ASP A 96 17.47 -10.87 -4.52
CA ASP A 96 16.27 -11.11 -3.75
C ASP A 96 15.32 -9.92 -3.85
N LEU A 97 14.03 -10.20 -3.87
CA LEU A 97 13.03 -9.15 -3.84
C LEU A 97 12.98 -8.50 -2.45
N PRO A 98 12.85 -7.18 -2.40
CA PRO A 98 12.50 -6.52 -1.16
C PRO A 98 11.09 -6.97 -0.72
N MET A 99 10.87 -6.99 0.58
CA MET A 99 9.58 -7.29 1.18
C MET A 99 8.48 -6.41 0.56
N SER A 100 7.39 -7.01 0.13
CA SER A 100 6.25 -6.28 -0.44
C SER A 100 5.62 -5.34 0.59
N ALA A 101 4.86 -4.34 0.14
CA ALA A 101 4.16 -3.42 1.05
C ALA A 101 3.17 -4.16 1.98
N ALA A 102 2.52 -5.22 1.50
CA ALA A 102 1.63 -6.04 2.31
C ALA A 102 2.41 -6.80 3.40
N GLU A 103 3.50 -7.45 3.05
CA GLU A 103 4.38 -8.15 4.00
C GLU A 103 5.01 -7.19 5.02
N GLN A 104 5.41 -5.98 4.58
CA GLN A 104 5.92 -4.95 5.50
C GLN A 104 4.87 -4.54 6.51
N ARG A 105 3.62 -4.39 6.10
CA ARG A 105 2.49 -4.07 6.99
C ARG A 105 2.23 -5.18 7.98
N GLU A 106 2.12 -6.42 7.51
CA GLU A 106 1.91 -7.58 8.38
C GLU A 106 3.06 -7.76 9.38
N ALA A 107 4.31 -7.59 8.95
CA ALA A 107 5.47 -7.66 9.82
C ALA A 107 5.47 -6.53 10.87
N PHE A 108 5.07 -5.33 10.49
CA PHE A 108 4.93 -4.18 11.38
C PHE A 108 3.83 -4.38 12.42
N GLU A 109 2.64 -4.81 11.99
CA GLU A 109 1.50 -5.13 12.87
C GLU A 109 1.85 -6.24 13.86
N ALA A 110 2.56 -7.27 13.39
CA ALA A 110 3.04 -8.35 14.24
C ALA A 110 4.09 -7.86 15.27
N ALA A 111 5.02 -6.99 14.86
CA ALA A 111 6.00 -6.39 15.76
C ALA A 111 5.33 -5.52 16.83
N LEU A 112 4.32 -4.71 16.47
CA LEU A 112 3.54 -3.93 17.43
C LEU A 112 2.76 -4.81 18.41
N SER A 113 2.06 -5.84 17.89
CA SER A 113 1.28 -6.75 18.73
C SER A 113 2.15 -7.49 19.74
N GLU A 114 3.31 -7.96 19.31
CA GLU A 114 4.26 -8.68 20.17
C GLU A 114 4.88 -7.80 21.25
N SER A 115 5.31 -6.60 20.86
CA SER A 115 5.98 -5.67 21.77
C SER A 115 5.05 -5.00 22.78
N LEU A 116 3.86 -4.60 22.36
CA LEU A 116 2.87 -3.95 23.21
C LEU A 116 2.08 -4.94 24.07
N GLY A 117 1.87 -6.17 23.59
CA GLY A 117 1.17 -7.23 24.33
C GLY A 117 -0.16 -6.76 24.93
N SER A 118 -0.28 -6.86 26.24
CA SER A 118 -1.51 -6.46 26.96
C SER A 118 -1.72 -4.94 27.05
N ALA A 119 -0.72 -4.13 26.76
CA ALA A 119 -0.82 -2.67 26.71
C ALA A 119 -1.26 -2.16 25.31
N CYS A 120 -1.43 -3.05 24.33
CA CYS A 120 -1.96 -2.68 23.01
C CYS A 120 -3.41 -2.24 23.16
N SER A 121 -3.63 -0.96 23.46
CA SER A 121 -4.95 -0.35 23.56
C SER A 121 -5.35 0.31 22.23
N LEU A 122 -6.67 0.55 22.07
CA LEU A 122 -7.17 1.25 20.89
C LEU A 122 -6.56 2.64 20.78
N GLU A 123 -6.43 3.35 21.91
CA GLU A 123 -5.90 4.72 21.99
C GLU A 123 -4.43 4.78 21.53
N ILE A 124 -3.60 3.83 21.97
CA ILE A 124 -2.19 3.75 21.53
C ILE A 124 -2.10 3.47 20.04
N MET A 125 -2.91 2.54 19.53
CA MET A 125 -2.92 2.23 18.10
C MET A 125 -3.40 3.40 17.23
N GLN A 126 -4.43 4.12 17.69
CA GLN A 126 -4.91 5.33 17.03
C GLN A 126 -3.85 6.43 17.03
N ALA A 127 -3.15 6.62 18.12
CA ALA A 127 -2.10 7.62 18.25
C ALA A 127 -0.89 7.30 17.33
N ILE A 128 -0.44 6.04 17.30
CA ILE A 128 0.65 5.61 16.40
C ILE A 128 0.23 5.81 14.94
N HIS A 129 -0.97 5.34 14.58
CA HIS A 129 -1.50 5.49 13.23
C HIS A 129 -1.61 6.98 12.84
N GLY A 130 -2.14 7.82 13.73
CA GLY A 130 -2.28 9.26 13.51
C GLY A 130 -0.93 9.95 13.29
N GLN A 131 0.09 9.62 14.04
CA GLN A 131 1.43 10.20 13.86
C GLN A 131 2.06 9.76 12.52
N LEU A 132 1.98 8.49 12.17
CA LEU A 132 2.48 8.01 10.88
C LEU A 132 1.70 8.64 9.70
N ALA A 133 0.38 8.77 9.83
CA ALA A 133 -0.46 9.43 8.83
C ALA A 133 -0.10 10.93 8.68
N ALA A 134 0.15 11.62 9.78
CA ALA A 134 0.60 13.02 9.75
C ALA A 134 1.97 13.18 9.06
N MET A 135 2.90 12.25 9.27
CA MET A 135 4.19 12.24 8.56
C MET A 135 4.00 12.08 7.05
N ILE A 136 3.11 11.16 6.62
CA ILE A 136 2.80 10.94 5.21
C ILE A 136 2.20 12.20 4.58
N GLU A 137 1.25 12.86 5.26
CA GLU A 137 0.60 14.05 4.73
C GLU A 137 1.57 15.26 4.68
N ALA A 138 2.37 15.47 5.73
CA ALA A 138 3.40 16.52 5.76
C ALA A 138 4.41 16.34 4.61
N HIS A 139 4.84 15.09 4.34
CA HIS A 139 5.74 14.80 3.23
C HIS A 139 5.07 15.07 1.87
N ARG A 140 3.78 14.76 1.74
CA ARG A 140 3.01 15.03 0.52
C ARG A 140 2.88 16.54 0.26
N GLU A 141 2.68 17.34 1.31
CA GLU A 141 2.57 18.81 1.20
C GLU A 141 3.89 19.47 0.80
N THR A 142 5.00 19.01 1.35
CA THR A 142 6.34 19.54 1.02
C THR A 142 6.74 19.22 -0.41
N LYS A 143 6.12 18.22 -1.06
CA LYS A 143 6.50 17.72 -2.40
C LYS A 143 7.99 17.39 -2.49
N ASP A 144 8.53 16.88 -1.40
CA ASP A 144 9.92 16.44 -1.36
C ASP A 144 10.14 15.33 -2.40
N LEU A 145 11.29 15.35 -3.04
CA LEU A 145 11.67 14.38 -4.06
C LEU A 145 12.24 13.10 -3.46
N GLU A 146 12.74 13.18 -2.23
CA GLU A 146 13.26 12.02 -1.52
C GLU A 146 12.10 11.19 -0.94
N PRO A 147 12.17 9.86 -1.00
CA PRO A 147 11.13 9.01 -0.43
C PRO A 147 11.05 9.20 1.08
N LEU A 148 9.84 9.29 1.61
CA LEU A 148 9.63 9.32 3.06
C LEU A 148 10.11 8.01 3.66
N THR A 149 11.03 8.11 4.60
CA THR A 149 11.60 6.97 5.29
C THR A 149 11.60 7.18 6.79
N VAL A 150 11.45 6.11 7.54
CA VAL A 150 11.48 6.08 9.00
C VAL A 150 12.28 4.86 9.46
N SER A 151 13.12 5.05 10.45
CA SER A 151 13.84 3.97 11.09
C SER A 151 13.00 3.32 12.22
N PRO A 152 13.23 2.04 12.56
CA PRO A 152 12.60 1.42 13.74
C PRO A 152 12.81 2.21 15.02
N CYS A 153 13.94 2.89 15.16
CA CYS A 153 14.24 3.75 16.31
C CYS A 153 13.34 5.01 16.37
N GLU A 154 13.01 5.59 15.23
CA GLU A 154 12.06 6.73 15.17
C GLU A 154 10.64 6.27 15.48
N VAL A 155 10.23 5.12 14.95
CA VAL A 155 8.92 4.54 15.29
C VAL A 155 8.83 4.19 16.78
N SER A 156 9.89 3.65 17.39
CA SER A 156 9.87 3.37 18.83
C SER A 156 9.72 4.62 19.69
N LYS A 157 10.27 5.78 19.25
CA LYS A 157 10.01 7.06 19.91
C LYS A 157 8.55 7.47 19.80
N ILE A 158 7.93 7.28 18.61
CA ILE A 158 6.50 7.51 18.45
C ILE A 158 5.69 6.64 19.42
N ILE A 159 6.05 5.37 19.57
CA ILE A 159 5.41 4.43 20.48
C ILE A 159 5.52 4.92 21.94
N LEU A 160 6.71 5.42 22.34
CA LEU A 160 6.93 6.03 23.66
C LEU A 160 6.06 7.28 23.86
N ASP A 161 6.04 8.17 22.89
CA ASP A 161 5.23 9.41 22.93
C ASP A 161 3.72 9.12 23.00
N CYS A 162 3.31 7.96 22.49
CA CYS A 162 1.93 7.47 22.57
C CYS A 162 1.61 6.77 23.91
N GLY A 163 2.53 6.71 24.84
CA GLY A 163 2.31 6.23 26.20
C GLY A 163 2.72 4.78 26.50
N ALA A 164 3.47 4.14 25.60
CA ALA A 164 4.10 2.85 25.88
C ALA A 164 5.30 2.99 26.82
N SER A 165 5.74 1.89 27.45
CA SER A 165 6.93 1.87 28.30
C SER A 165 8.23 1.77 27.48
N GLU A 166 9.36 2.14 28.10
CA GLU A 166 10.69 1.98 27.50
C GLU A 166 10.96 0.52 27.11
N GLU A 167 10.58 -0.43 27.97
CA GLU A 167 10.73 -1.88 27.70
C GLU A 167 9.98 -2.30 26.45
N GLN A 168 8.77 -1.77 26.23
CA GLN A 168 7.95 -2.06 25.03
C GLN A 168 8.56 -1.44 23.77
N ALA A 169 9.08 -0.24 23.86
CA ALA A 169 9.74 0.42 22.75
C ALA A 169 11.04 -0.31 22.34
N GLU A 170 11.83 -0.81 23.30
CA GLU A 170 13.01 -1.64 23.04
C GLU A 170 12.63 -3.01 22.46
N ALA A 171 11.57 -3.65 22.97
CA ALA A 171 11.03 -4.89 22.43
C ALA A 171 10.57 -4.70 20.98
N PHE A 172 9.94 -3.57 20.67
CA PHE A 172 9.57 -3.24 19.29
C PHE A 172 10.78 -3.09 18.37
N GLN A 173 11.83 -2.40 18.80
CA GLN A 173 13.06 -2.27 18.02
C GLN A 173 13.69 -3.64 17.72
N THR A 174 13.70 -4.52 18.73
CA THR A 174 14.24 -5.88 18.60
C THR A 174 13.39 -6.68 17.59
N ALA A 175 12.07 -6.68 17.75
CA ALA A 175 11.15 -7.36 16.85
C ALA A 175 11.23 -6.84 15.41
N CYS A 176 11.41 -5.53 15.23
CA CYS A 176 11.66 -4.95 13.90
C CYS A 176 13.02 -5.38 13.34
N GLY A 177 14.07 -5.42 14.14
CA GLY A 177 15.40 -5.86 13.72
C GLY A 177 15.40 -7.32 13.22
N GLU A 178 14.62 -8.18 13.86
CA GLU A 178 14.47 -9.58 13.46
C GLU A 178 13.69 -9.75 12.14
N ARG A 179 12.66 -8.90 11.91
CA ARG A 179 11.78 -9.01 10.74
C ARG A 179 12.28 -8.26 9.52
N PHE A 180 12.79 -7.05 9.71
CA PHE A 180 13.22 -6.16 8.62
C PHE A 180 14.75 -6.11 8.44
N GLY A 181 15.50 -6.67 9.39
CA GLY A 181 16.96 -6.60 9.42
C GLY A 181 17.47 -5.37 10.18
N VAL A 182 18.73 -5.48 10.62
CA VAL A 182 19.41 -4.42 11.37
C VAL A 182 19.68 -3.23 10.45
N GLY A 183 19.21 -2.06 10.85
CA GLY A 183 19.37 -0.82 10.07
C GLY A 183 18.36 -0.68 8.93
N ALA A 184 17.28 -1.47 8.94
CA ALA A 184 16.21 -1.33 7.97
C ALA A 184 15.61 0.08 7.98
N VAL A 185 15.28 0.55 6.79
CA VAL A 185 14.61 1.84 6.56
C VAL A 185 13.22 1.52 5.99
N LEU A 186 12.20 1.97 6.67
CA LEU A 186 10.81 1.64 6.37
C LEU A 186 10.12 2.85 5.73
N ASN A 187 9.16 2.58 4.84
CA ASN A 187 8.30 3.62 4.30
C ASN A 187 6.98 3.64 5.08
N PRO A 188 6.63 4.74 5.78
CA PRO A 188 5.37 4.81 6.54
C PRO A 188 4.13 4.46 5.74
N ALA A 189 4.10 4.80 4.44
CA ALA A 189 2.97 4.47 3.56
C ALA A 189 2.78 2.95 3.33
N ASN A 190 3.82 2.13 3.57
CA ASN A 190 3.72 0.68 3.52
C ASN A 190 3.29 0.07 4.85
N LEU A 191 3.48 0.80 5.97
CA LEU A 191 3.20 0.30 7.32
C LEU A 191 1.73 0.46 7.72
N ILE A 192 1.09 1.53 7.25
CA ILE A 192 -0.31 1.84 7.56
C ILE A 192 -1.12 2.14 6.30
N ASP A 193 -2.44 2.01 6.40
CA ASP A 193 -3.35 2.59 5.40
C ASP A 193 -3.71 4.02 5.83
N ALA A 194 -3.09 5.01 5.19
CA ALA A 194 -3.34 6.42 5.48
C ALA A 194 -4.75 6.91 5.06
N LYS A 195 -5.55 6.07 4.39
CA LYS A 195 -6.89 6.45 3.90
C LYS A 195 -8.01 5.91 4.75
N LYS A 196 -7.78 4.83 5.51
CA LYS A 196 -8.79 4.21 6.35
C LYS A 196 -8.18 3.52 7.56
N VAL A 197 -8.90 3.57 8.67
CA VAL A 197 -8.67 2.74 9.85
C VAL A 197 -9.73 1.65 9.87
N GLU A 198 -9.33 0.41 10.05
CA GLU A 198 -10.24 -0.72 10.05
C GLU A 198 -10.26 -1.38 11.44
N LEU A 199 -11.43 -1.38 12.06
CA LEU A 199 -11.68 -2.06 13.33
C LEU A 199 -12.50 -3.32 13.07
N LYS A 200 -11.94 -4.48 13.41
CA LYS A 200 -12.59 -5.78 13.19
C LYS A 200 -12.87 -6.50 14.50
N THR A 201 -14.06 -7.05 14.59
CA THR A 201 -14.43 -8.09 15.56
C THR A 201 -14.85 -9.33 14.78
N GLU A 202 -15.13 -10.44 15.46
CA GLU A 202 -15.62 -11.65 14.79
C GLU A 202 -16.90 -11.45 13.95
N LYS A 203 -17.71 -10.44 14.29
CA LYS A 203 -19.05 -10.24 13.70
C LYS A 203 -19.24 -8.88 13.05
N VAL A 204 -18.35 -7.92 13.31
CA VAL A 204 -18.50 -6.52 12.87
C VAL A 204 -17.20 -6.03 12.33
N SER A 205 -17.24 -5.38 11.17
CA SER A 205 -16.14 -4.64 10.59
C SER A 205 -16.57 -3.18 10.43
N LEU A 206 -15.78 -2.27 10.99
CA LEU A 206 -15.95 -0.83 10.88
C LEU A 206 -14.80 -0.27 10.08
N SER A 207 -15.10 0.52 9.07
CA SER A 207 -14.12 1.30 8.31
C SER A 207 -14.32 2.77 8.64
N ILE A 208 -13.29 3.42 9.10
CA ILE A 208 -13.32 4.78 9.64
C ILE A 208 -12.29 5.61 8.89
N ASP A 209 -12.66 6.85 8.57
CA ASP A 209 -11.69 7.82 8.08
C ASP A 209 -10.66 8.11 9.19
N PRO A 210 -9.36 8.10 8.90
CA PRO A 210 -8.32 8.34 9.89
C PRO A 210 -8.50 9.64 10.68
N GLU A 211 -8.99 10.69 10.04
CA GLU A 211 -9.25 11.99 10.66
C GLU A 211 -10.27 11.88 11.83
N TYR A 212 -11.23 10.96 11.70
CA TYR A 212 -12.29 10.74 12.71
C TYR A 212 -12.07 9.51 13.57
N SER A 213 -10.95 8.81 13.43
CA SER A 213 -10.66 7.60 14.20
C SER A 213 -10.64 7.86 15.72
N HIS A 214 -10.23 9.04 16.14
CA HIS A 214 -10.16 9.47 17.53
C HIS A 214 -11.54 9.60 18.21
N LEU A 215 -12.63 9.67 17.43
CA LEU A 215 -14.00 9.71 17.97
C LEU A 215 -14.48 8.32 18.44
N VAL A 216 -13.84 7.25 18.02
CA VAL A 216 -14.22 5.91 18.40
C VAL A 216 -13.51 5.50 19.67
N GLU A 217 -14.28 5.14 20.70
CA GLU A 217 -13.78 4.75 22.01
C GLU A 217 -14.10 3.29 22.31
N ALA A 218 -13.17 2.61 22.97
CA ALA A 218 -13.40 1.27 23.52
C ALA A 218 -13.61 1.37 25.03
N LYS A 219 -14.77 0.94 25.53
CA LYS A 219 -15.10 0.99 26.96
C LYS A 219 -15.69 -0.34 27.45
N VAL A 220 -15.62 -0.53 28.77
CA VAL A 220 -16.32 -1.63 29.44
C VAL A 220 -17.54 -1.02 30.12
N ILE A 221 -18.73 -1.40 29.67
CA ILE A 221 -20.00 -0.98 30.24
C ILE A 221 -20.71 -2.26 30.73
N ASP A 222 -21.09 -2.28 32.02
CA ASP A 222 -21.73 -3.43 32.66
C ASP A 222 -21.02 -4.78 32.46
N GLY A 223 -19.66 -4.72 32.43
CA GLY A 223 -18.80 -5.90 32.22
C GLY A 223 -18.67 -6.35 30.76
N GLN A 224 -19.31 -5.67 29.82
CA GLN A 224 -19.22 -5.93 28.40
C GLN A 224 -18.24 -4.94 27.71
N LYS A 225 -17.37 -5.46 26.85
CA LYS A 225 -16.53 -4.62 26.01
C LYS A 225 -17.37 -4.06 24.85
N VAL A 226 -17.43 -2.75 24.74
CA VAL A 226 -18.21 -2.04 23.72
C VAL A 226 -17.34 -1.07 22.97
N LEU A 227 -17.65 -0.87 21.69
CA LEU A 227 -17.12 0.24 20.89
C LEU A 227 -18.21 1.30 20.80
N ILE A 228 -17.86 2.52 21.15
CA ILE A 228 -18.75 3.68 21.09
C ILE A 228 -18.35 4.47 19.87
N VAL A 229 -19.30 4.63 18.96
CA VAL A 229 -19.16 5.48 17.76
C VAL A 229 -20.16 6.61 17.91
N PRO A 230 -19.73 7.88 18.06
CA PRO A 230 -20.66 8.99 18.12
C PRO A 230 -21.37 9.14 16.77
N VAL A 231 -22.67 9.35 16.83
CA VAL A 231 -23.51 9.65 15.66
C VAL A 231 -24.00 11.07 15.81
N GLU A 232 -23.54 11.96 14.93
CA GLU A 232 -23.97 13.36 14.99
C GLU A 232 -25.39 13.55 14.46
N ASP A 233 -25.58 13.63 13.14
CA ASP A 233 -26.90 13.96 12.57
C ASP A 233 -27.42 12.94 11.53
N HIS A 234 -26.59 12.06 11.03
CA HIS A 234 -26.97 11.17 9.92
C HIS A 234 -26.51 9.73 10.17
N LEU A 235 -27.48 8.86 10.40
CA LEU A 235 -27.27 7.41 10.41
C LEU A 235 -28.08 6.81 9.26
N GLU A 236 -27.42 6.03 8.41
CA GLU A 236 -28.08 5.33 7.32
C GLU A 236 -27.97 3.81 7.50
N PHE A 237 -29.06 3.14 7.28
CA PHE A 237 -29.11 1.68 7.16
C PHE A 237 -29.48 1.30 5.73
N ASN A 238 -28.54 0.73 4.99
CA ASN A 238 -28.73 0.37 3.58
C ASN A 238 -29.25 1.53 2.69
N GLY A 239 -28.76 2.74 2.93
CA GLY A 239 -29.17 3.94 2.18
C GLY A 239 -30.49 4.57 2.67
N VAL A 240 -31.05 4.09 3.79
CA VAL A 240 -32.23 4.67 4.41
C VAL A 240 -31.83 5.40 5.70
N ALA A 241 -32.19 6.66 5.81
CA ALA A 241 -31.93 7.45 7.02
C ALA A 241 -32.65 6.87 8.25
N VAL A 242 -31.91 6.68 9.32
CA VAL A 242 -32.42 6.13 10.58
C VAL A 242 -32.29 7.20 11.67
N ASN A 243 -33.38 7.46 12.38
CA ASN A 243 -33.38 8.38 13.51
C ASN A 243 -32.98 7.64 14.80
N VAL A 244 -31.96 8.16 15.46
CA VAL A 244 -31.62 7.73 16.82
C VAL A 244 -32.57 8.43 17.78
N ASN A 245 -33.53 7.70 18.36
CA ASN A 245 -34.44 8.28 19.35
C ASN A 245 -33.65 8.65 20.60
N ARG A 246 -33.81 9.89 21.06
CA ARG A 246 -33.39 10.28 22.40
C ARG A 246 -34.30 9.47 23.38
N ASP A 247 -33.70 8.66 24.25
CA ASP A 247 -34.42 8.10 25.36
C ASP A 247 -35.05 9.24 26.12
N LYS A 248 -36.37 9.15 26.30
CA LYS A 248 -37.08 10.07 27.18
C LYS A 248 -36.67 9.69 28.59
N GLU A 249 -35.86 10.55 29.23
CA GLU A 249 -35.69 10.55 30.69
C GLU A 249 -37.04 10.70 31.39
#